data_9286019e46d0be2ce4cb0869222eae4a
#
_entry.id   9286019e46d0be2ce4cb0869222eae4a
#
_cell.length_a   1.000
_cell.length_b   1.000
_cell.length_c   1.000
_cell.angle_alpha   90.00
_cell.angle_beta   90.00
_cell.angle_gamma   90.00
#
_symmetry.space_group_name_H-M   'P 1'
#
loop_
_entity.id
_entity.type
_entity.pdbx_description
1 polymer ?
#
loop_
_entity_poly.entity_id
_entity_poly.type
_entity_poly.pdbx_seq_one_letter_code
_entity_poly.pdbx_strand_id
1 'polypeptide(L)'
;MACEAIQPSYFYATDSEAHISAGPDAKPSASLPGVPVFEPTMAQFADFYAFCQAIDAWGMQTGIVKIVPPREWVETLPSLRPDADPKHAHLGKVRIRHAITQHFLAAGPGRWKQTNVTRAKPYDAKQWSDLCMCQRGPAMSRIRRQVAANRAAEVAHQHSRSYTSSDAPPIDAPGKLTRSGGLSREASQRSVPKCKATTPQDWDTFDFEHGWLNEALTDAERDAGHHVSVRDWDVPSCRAIEAEYWRTLNLGTPPMYGADQQGTLFDDRTTQWNVGTLDSLLSRTLKCALPGVTTPYLYFGMWRASFAWHVEDMDLYSINYIHFGAPKQWYAIRQADRKRFESVMASTFPAEARKCAPVSYTHLR
;
A
#
# COMPACT_ATOMS: atom_id res chain seq x y z
N MET A 1 -34.24 -0.01 -14.34
CA MET A 1 -33.77 -1.40 -14.26
C MET A 1 -33.14 -1.53 -12.87
N ALA A 2 -33.52 -2.54 -12.09
CA ALA A 2 -32.89 -2.80 -10.80
C ALA A 2 -31.41 -3.11 -11.11
N CYS A 3 -30.47 -2.36 -10.52
CA CYS A 3 -29.05 -2.63 -10.64
C CYS A 3 -28.82 -4.02 -10.04
N GLU A 4 -28.31 -4.94 -10.83
CA GLU A 4 -27.98 -6.28 -10.36
C GLU A 4 -27.02 -6.14 -9.19
N ALA A 5 -27.29 -6.77 -8.06
CA ALA A 5 -26.48 -6.63 -6.86
C ALA A 5 -25.05 -7.12 -7.14
N ILE A 6 -24.09 -6.22 -7.10
CA ILE A 6 -22.67 -6.55 -7.31
C ILE A 6 -22.15 -7.20 -6.03
N GLN A 7 -21.64 -8.43 -6.15
CA GLN A 7 -21.08 -9.21 -5.06
C GLN A 7 -19.54 -9.15 -5.10
N PRO A 8 -18.86 -9.16 -3.96
CA PRO A 8 -17.42 -9.35 -3.95
C PRO A 8 -17.04 -10.74 -4.47
N SER A 9 -15.94 -10.83 -5.20
CA SER A 9 -15.39 -12.11 -5.65
C SER A 9 -14.80 -12.89 -4.49
N TYR A 10 -14.13 -12.18 -3.58
CA TYR A 10 -13.51 -12.75 -2.38
C TYR A 10 -13.25 -11.66 -1.33
N PHE A 11 -12.74 -12.07 -0.18
CA PHE A 11 -12.28 -11.18 0.89
C PHE A 11 -10.80 -11.40 1.18
N TYR A 12 -10.07 -10.32 1.41
CA TYR A 12 -8.77 -10.39 2.08
C TYR A 12 -9.01 -10.60 3.57
N ALA A 13 -8.77 -11.80 4.05
CA ALA A 13 -8.91 -12.12 5.46
C ALA A 13 -7.83 -11.46 6.32
N THR A 14 -8.21 -11.03 7.50
CA THR A 14 -7.27 -10.43 8.46
C THR A 14 -6.24 -11.46 8.97
N ASP A 15 -6.66 -12.70 9.15
CA ASP A 15 -5.89 -13.75 9.84
C ASP A 15 -5.60 -14.99 8.97
N SER A 16 -5.85 -14.93 7.67
CA SER A 16 -5.63 -16.05 6.74
C SER A 16 -4.70 -15.67 5.60
N GLU A 17 -3.82 -16.57 5.19
CA GLU A 17 -3.00 -16.42 3.97
C GLU A 17 -3.79 -16.70 2.69
N ALA A 18 -4.97 -17.28 2.81
CA ALA A 18 -5.86 -17.55 1.69
C ALA A 18 -6.97 -16.50 1.59
N HIS A 19 -7.37 -16.23 0.37
CA HIS A 19 -8.58 -15.47 0.12
C HIS A 19 -9.80 -16.29 0.57
N ILE A 20 -10.79 -15.63 1.17
CA ILE A 20 -12.06 -16.25 1.52
C ILE A 20 -13.04 -15.95 0.41
N SER A 21 -13.50 -16.98 -0.31
CA SER A 21 -14.49 -16.82 -1.38
C SER A 21 -15.79 -16.22 -0.82
N ALA A 22 -16.32 -15.24 -1.52
CA ALA A 22 -17.66 -14.76 -1.23
C ALA A 22 -18.68 -15.78 -1.77
N GLY A 23 -19.55 -16.26 -0.90
CA GLY A 23 -20.67 -17.08 -1.34
C GLY A 23 -21.70 -16.25 -2.11
N PRO A 24 -22.57 -16.89 -2.93
CA PRO A 24 -23.58 -16.19 -3.73
C PRO A 24 -24.60 -15.40 -2.88
N ASP A 25 -24.78 -15.80 -1.64
CA ASP A 25 -25.69 -15.17 -0.68
C ASP A 25 -25.00 -14.24 0.32
N ALA A 26 -23.74 -13.89 0.07
CA ALA A 26 -22.97 -12.99 0.94
C ALA A 26 -23.69 -11.64 1.06
N LYS A 27 -23.77 -11.11 2.28
CA LYS A 27 -24.41 -9.81 2.57
C LYS A 27 -23.47 -8.92 3.34
N PRO A 28 -23.52 -7.59 3.11
CA PRO A 28 -22.80 -6.64 3.91
C PRO A 28 -23.22 -6.78 5.38
N SER A 29 -22.26 -7.07 6.26
CA SER A 29 -22.51 -7.22 7.69
C SER A 29 -21.31 -6.77 8.51
N ALA A 30 -21.53 -6.52 9.80
CA ALA A 30 -20.43 -6.14 10.72
C ALA A 30 -19.43 -7.28 10.97
N SER A 31 -19.74 -8.51 10.56
CA SER A 31 -18.92 -9.71 10.74
C SER A 31 -18.23 -10.18 9.46
N LEU A 32 -17.92 -9.26 8.54
CA LEU A 32 -17.19 -9.61 7.32
C LEU A 32 -15.82 -10.19 7.66
N PRO A 33 -15.38 -11.24 6.94
CA PRO A 33 -14.10 -11.92 7.23
C PRO A 33 -12.88 -11.09 6.85
N GLY A 34 -13.07 -9.98 6.16
CA GLY A 34 -11.98 -9.11 5.71
C GLY A 34 -12.45 -8.04 4.74
N VAL A 35 -11.52 -7.46 4.00
CA VAL A 35 -11.80 -6.42 2.99
C VAL A 35 -12.39 -7.06 1.73
N PRO A 36 -13.56 -6.63 1.26
CA PRO A 36 -14.16 -7.16 0.04
C PRO A 36 -13.37 -6.73 -1.20
N VAL A 37 -13.20 -7.67 -2.13
CA VAL A 37 -12.56 -7.47 -3.42
C VAL A 37 -13.57 -7.74 -4.52
N PHE A 38 -13.71 -6.78 -5.42
CA PHE A 38 -14.61 -6.85 -6.56
C PHE A 38 -13.81 -7.00 -7.85
N GLU A 39 -14.23 -7.93 -8.70
CA GLU A 39 -13.69 -8.17 -10.04
C GLU A 39 -14.82 -7.99 -11.05
N PRO A 40 -15.22 -6.74 -11.35
CA PRO A 40 -16.36 -6.47 -12.21
C PRO A 40 -16.11 -6.90 -13.66
N THR A 41 -17.19 -7.29 -14.34
CA THR A 41 -17.21 -7.37 -15.79
C THR A 41 -17.18 -5.96 -16.40
N MET A 42 -16.81 -5.84 -17.71
CA MET A 42 -16.88 -4.56 -18.40
C MET A 42 -18.28 -3.90 -18.34
N ALA A 43 -19.34 -4.70 -18.38
CA ALA A 43 -20.71 -4.18 -18.26
C ALA A 43 -20.99 -3.56 -16.88
N GLN A 44 -20.54 -4.23 -15.81
CA GLN A 44 -20.66 -3.69 -14.44
C GLN A 44 -19.76 -2.49 -14.22
N PHE A 45 -18.60 -2.45 -14.87
CA PHE A 45 -17.58 -1.39 -14.78
C PHE A 45 -17.90 -0.16 -15.65
N ALA A 46 -18.94 -0.21 -16.47
CA ALA A 46 -19.25 0.85 -17.43
C ALA A 46 -19.63 2.18 -16.81
N ASP A 47 -20.35 2.18 -15.68
CA ASP A 47 -20.81 3.38 -14.97
C ASP A 47 -20.19 3.43 -13.58
N PHE A 48 -19.26 4.37 -13.39
CA PHE A 48 -18.56 4.56 -12.12
C PHE A 48 -19.50 4.83 -10.94
N TYR A 49 -20.47 5.73 -11.13
CA TYR A 49 -21.35 6.13 -10.04
C TYR A 49 -22.32 5.01 -9.64
N ALA A 50 -22.92 4.36 -10.62
CA ALA A 50 -23.82 3.23 -10.38
C ALA A 50 -23.07 2.06 -9.71
N PHE A 51 -21.83 1.78 -10.13
CA PHE A 51 -21.01 0.77 -9.51
C PHE A 51 -20.71 1.10 -8.04
N CYS A 52 -20.26 2.32 -7.77
CA CYS A 52 -19.96 2.76 -6.40
C CYS A 52 -21.20 2.67 -5.50
N GLN A 53 -22.37 3.06 -5.99
CA GLN A 53 -23.63 2.90 -5.25
C GLN A 53 -23.95 1.43 -4.94
N ALA A 54 -23.72 0.53 -5.89
CA ALA A 54 -24.01 -0.89 -5.71
C ALA A 54 -23.11 -1.57 -4.66
N ILE A 55 -21.87 -1.10 -4.48
CA ILE A 55 -20.92 -1.65 -3.51
C ILE A 55 -20.84 -0.86 -2.20
N ASP A 56 -21.52 0.27 -2.08
CA ASP A 56 -21.42 1.19 -0.94
C ASP A 56 -21.65 0.48 0.41
N ALA A 57 -22.68 -0.35 0.50
CA ALA A 57 -22.98 -1.08 1.72
C ALA A 57 -21.84 -1.97 2.21
N TRP A 58 -21.00 -2.49 1.30
CA TRP A 58 -19.81 -3.27 1.64
C TRP A 58 -18.70 -2.38 2.18
N GLY A 59 -18.46 -1.25 1.50
CA GLY A 59 -17.46 -0.26 1.91
C GLY A 59 -17.75 0.32 3.29
N MET A 60 -19.02 0.58 3.59
CA MET A 60 -19.44 1.07 4.91
C MET A 60 -19.14 0.10 6.05
N GLN A 61 -19.07 -1.22 5.79
CA GLN A 61 -18.74 -2.22 6.81
C GLN A 61 -17.24 -2.34 7.07
N THR A 62 -16.39 -2.01 6.11
CA THR A 62 -14.94 -2.25 6.19
C THR A 62 -14.11 -0.98 6.18
N GLY A 63 -14.70 0.15 5.76
CA GLY A 63 -13.99 1.42 5.58
C GLY A 63 -13.17 1.50 4.29
N ILE A 64 -13.00 0.38 3.58
CA ILE A 64 -12.27 0.29 2.31
C ILE A 64 -12.76 -0.91 1.51
N VAL A 65 -12.72 -0.80 0.19
CA VAL A 65 -12.91 -1.90 -0.75
C VAL A 65 -11.77 -1.92 -1.75
N LYS A 66 -11.49 -3.07 -2.33
CA LYS A 66 -10.58 -3.19 -3.48
C LYS A 66 -11.39 -3.52 -4.72
N ILE A 67 -11.07 -2.84 -5.81
CA ILE A 67 -11.63 -3.11 -7.13
C ILE A 67 -10.47 -3.50 -8.05
N VAL A 68 -10.55 -4.66 -8.65
CA VAL A 68 -9.64 -5.11 -9.70
C VAL A 68 -10.32 -4.78 -11.03
N PRO A 69 -9.82 -3.81 -11.79
CA PRO A 69 -10.45 -3.41 -13.02
C PRO A 69 -10.42 -4.54 -14.06
N PRO A 70 -11.39 -4.59 -14.97
CA PRO A 70 -11.37 -5.55 -16.08
C PRO A 70 -10.10 -5.41 -16.92
N ARG A 71 -9.57 -6.53 -17.39
CA ARG A 71 -8.36 -6.54 -18.20
C ARG A 71 -8.50 -5.71 -19.47
N GLU A 72 -9.65 -5.78 -20.10
CA GLU A 72 -9.99 -5.03 -21.30
C GLU A 72 -9.89 -3.51 -21.07
N TRP A 73 -10.28 -3.03 -19.90
CA TRP A 73 -10.11 -1.63 -19.53
C TRP A 73 -8.64 -1.28 -19.32
N VAL A 74 -7.89 -2.14 -18.63
CA VAL A 74 -6.44 -1.91 -18.40
C VAL A 74 -5.69 -1.81 -19.72
N GLU A 75 -6.06 -2.60 -20.71
CA GLU A 75 -5.45 -2.59 -22.06
C GLU A 75 -5.75 -1.29 -22.85
N THR A 76 -6.76 -0.50 -22.43
CA THR A 76 -7.06 0.81 -23.04
C THR A 76 -6.25 1.96 -22.47
N LEU A 77 -5.52 1.73 -21.36
CA LEU A 77 -4.79 2.80 -20.69
C LEU A 77 -3.65 3.36 -21.54
N PRO A 78 -3.34 4.66 -21.38
CA PRO A 78 -2.25 5.25 -22.12
C PRO A 78 -0.90 4.63 -21.74
N SER A 79 -0.01 4.53 -22.72
CA SER A 79 1.35 4.08 -22.50
C SER A 79 2.09 5.00 -21.53
N LEU A 80 2.84 4.41 -20.60
CA LEU A 80 3.69 5.14 -19.67
C LEU A 80 4.99 5.64 -20.32
N ARG A 81 5.32 5.16 -21.52
CA ARG A 81 6.56 5.51 -22.23
C ARG A 81 6.59 7.02 -22.56
N PRO A 82 7.72 7.68 -22.27
CA PRO A 82 7.85 9.13 -22.51
C PRO A 82 7.73 9.56 -23.99
N ASP A 83 8.06 8.67 -24.89
CA ASP A 83 8.11 8.88 -26.33
C ASP A 83 6.87 8.38 -27.11
N ALA A 84 5.98 7.65 -26.45
CA ALA A 84 4.86 6.99 -27.11
C ALA A 84 3.89 7.97 -27.78
N ASP A 85 3.60 9.11 -27.13
CA ASP A 85 2.78 10.18 -27.70
C ASP A 85 3.07 11.52 -26.99
N PRO A 86 3.73 12.48 -27.66
CA PRO A 86 4.08 13.77 -27.05
C PRO A 86 2.88 14.61 -26.60
N LYS A 87 1.69 14.35 -27.12
CA LYS A 87 0.47 15.12 -26.80
C LYS A 87 -0.21 14.63 -25.53
N HIS A 88 -0.09 13.35 -25.19
CA HIS A 88 -0.78 12.74 -24.08
C HIS A 88 0.02 12.76 -22.78
N ALA A 89 -0.64 12.40 -21.68
CA ALA A 89 -0.02 12.28 -20.39
C ALA A 89 0.95 11.09 -20.36
N HIS A 90 2.17 11.32 -19.88
CA HIS A 90 3.18 10.29 -19.73
C HIS A 90 4.24 10.68 -18.70
N LEU A 91 5.04 9.71 -18.25
CA LEU A 91 6.02 9.92 -17.18
C LEU A 91 7.07 10.99 -17.48
N GLY A 92 7.44 11.22 -18.73
CA GLY A 92 8.41 12.25 -19.13
C GLY A 92 7.99 13.68 -18.77
N LYS A 93 6.70 13.95 -18.66
CA LYS A 93 6.14 15.26 -18.28
C LYS A 93 6.07 15.46 -16.76
N VAL A 94 6.15 14.40 -15.99
CA VAL A 94 6.01 14.46 -14.53
C VAL A 94 7.18 15.23 -13.91
N ARG A 95 6.83 16.09 -12.94
CA ARG A 95 7.79 16.78 -12.08
C ARG A 95 7.33 16.66 -10.65
N ILE A 96 8.08 15.88 -9.88
CA ILE A 96 7.84 15.62 -8.45
C ILE A 96 8.46 16.79 -7.68
N ARG A 97 7.60 17.69 -7.22
CA ARG A 97 7.99 18.89 -6.47
C ARG A 97 7.68 18.69 -4.99
N HIS A 98 8.44 19.34 -4.14
CA HIS A 98 8.19 19.35 -2.70
C HIS A 98 8.08 17.94 -2.08
N ALA A 99 8.84 16.98 -2.63
CA ALA A 99 8.89 15.64 -2.04
C ALA A 99 9.27 15.74 -0.56
N ILE A 100 8.70 14.86 0.25
CA ILE A 100 8.92 14.84 1.71
C ILE A 100 9.84 13.70 2.09
N THR A 101 10.83 13.96 2.94
CA THR A 101 11.59 12.93 3.65
C THR A 101 10.87 12.61 4.95
N GLN A 102 10.60 11.33 5.21
CA GLN A 102 9.79 10.87 6.32
C GLN A 102 10.67 10.25 7.39
N HIS A 103 10.65 10.83 8.59
CA HIS A 103 11.38 10.31 9.75
C HIS A 103 10.40 9.64 10.70
N PHE A 104 10.63 8.38 11.03
CA PHE A 104 9.82 7.60 11.94
C PHE A 104 10.50 7.48 13.29
N LEU A 105 9.80 7.91 14.34
CA LEU A 105 10.27 7.91 15.72
C LEU A 105 9.41 6.96 16.55
N ALA A 106 10.05 6.06 17.27
CA ALA A 106 9.33 5.18 18.19
C ALA A 106 8.65 5.99 19.30
N ALA A 107 7.37 5.76 19.51
CA ALA A 107 6.54 6.44 20.52
C ALA A 107 6.01 5.45 21.57
N GLY A 108 6.66 4.32 21.73
CA GLY A 108 6.31 3.22 22.60
C GLY A 108 6.20 1.89 21.83
N PRO A 109 5.92 0.77 22.48
CA PRO A 109 5.80 -0.53 21.83
C PRO A 109 4.77 -0.51 20.71
N GLY A 110 5.19 -0.82 19.48
CA GLY A 110 4.32 -0.84 18.29
C GLY A 110 3.72 0.50 17.86
N ARG A 111 4.22 1.61 18.40
CA ARG A 111 3.70 2.96 18.12
C ARG A 111 4.77 3.86 17.53
N TRP A 112 4.39 4.64 16.54
CA TRP A 112 5.29 5.46 15.76
C TRP A 112 4.75 6.87 15.57
N LYS A 113 5.63 7.84 15.58
CA LYS A 113 5.38 9.21 15.11
C LYS A 113 6.15 9.44 13.83
N GLN A 114 5.53 10.09 12.89
CA GLN A 114 6.15 10.50 11.63
C GLN A 114 6.37 12.02 11.65
N THR A 115 7.56 12.45 11.24
CA THR A 115 7.87 13.84 10.95
C THR A 115 8.35 13.98 9.52
N ASN A 116 7.90 15.02 8.85
CA ASN A 116 8.17 15.25 7.44
C ASN A 116 9.10 16.46 7.25
N VAL A 117 10.07 16.30 6.36
CA VAL A 117 10.96 17.38 5.93
C VAL A 117 10.82 17.56 4.42
N THR A 118 10.31 18.71 4.01
CA THR A 118 10.12 19.04 2.59
C THR A 118 11.44 19.24 1.89
N ARG A 119 11.58 18.70 0.70
CA ARG A 119 12.73 18.86 -0.18
C ARG A 119 12.46 19.95 -1.22
N ALA A 120 13.38 20.90 -1.33
CA ALA A 120 13.28 21.98 -2.32
C ALA A 120 13.62 21.50 -3.74
N LYS A 121 14.48 20.49 -3.88
CA LYS A 121 14.90 19.95 -5.19
C LYS A 121 13.73 19.18 -5.83
N PRO A 122 13.31 19.56 -7.05
CA PRO A 122 12.35 18.75 -7.81
C PRO A 122 13.06 17.54 -8.44
N TYR A 123 12.26 16.51 -8.75
CA TYR A 123 12.70 15.29 -9.42
C TYR A 123 11.83 15.04 -10.64
N ASP A 124 12.40 14.50 -11.71
CA ASP A 124 11.62 13.81 -12.74
C ASP A 124 11.40 12.34 -12.37
N ALA A 125 10.57 11.64 -13.15
CA ALA A 125 10.23 10.25 -12.87
C ALA A 125 11.44 9.30 -12.94
N LYS A 126 12.42 9.58 -13.84
CA LYS A 126 13.65 8.80 -13.95
C LYS A 126 14.52 8.95 -12.71
N GLN A 127 14.77 10.20 -12.29
CA GLN A 127 15.52 10.48 -11.06
C GLN A 127 14.86 9.85 -9.83
N TRP A 128 13.52 9.80 -9.81
CA TRP A 128 12.79 9.15 -8.73
C TRP A 128 12.98 7.63 -8.76
N SER A 129 12.93 7.02 -9.93
CA SER A 129 13.24 5.59 -10.11
C SER A 129 14.65 5.26 -9.62
N ASP A 130 15.65 6.08 -9.97
CA ASP A 130 17.04 5.90 -9.49
C ASP A 130 17.13 5.97 -7.96
N LEU A 131 16.36 6.87 -7.32
CA LEU A 131 16.28 6.93 -5.85
C LEU A 131 15.64 5.67 -5.25
N CYS A 132 14.59 5.15 -5.87
CA CYS A 132 13.95 3.90 -5.46
C CYS A 132 14.96 2.73 -5.53
N MET A 133 15.74 2.65 -6.60
CA MET A 133 16.80 1.64 -6.75
C MET A 133 17.88 1.74 -5.67
N CYS A 134 18.18 2.94 -5.20
CA CYS A 134 19.12 3.15 -4.10
C CYS A 134 18.54 2.74 -2.73
N GLN A 135 17.24 2.88 -2.55
CA GLN A 135 16.54 2.62 -1.29
C GLN A 135 15.75 1.30 -1.33
N ARG A 136 16.41 0.25 -1.76
CA ARG A 136 15.81 -1.06 -1.97
C ARG A 136 15.09 -1.61 -0.75
N GLY A 137 13.93 -2.24 -1.02
CA GLY A 137 13.23 -3.09 -0.08
C GLY A 137 13.95 -4.42 0.19
N PRO A 138 13.32 -5.33 0.93
CA PRO A 138 13.86 -6.67 1.11
C PRO A 138 13.91 -7.40 -0.23
N ALA A 139 15.03 -8.08 -0.51
CA ALA A 139 15.17 -8.86 -1.73
C ALA A 139 14.10 -9.96 -1.81
N MET A 140 13.47 -10.13 -2.97
CA MET A 140 12.39 -11.11 -3.14
C MET A 140 12.83 -12.56 -2.90
N SER A 141 14.07 -12.89 -3.19
CA SER A 141 14.65 -14.20 -2.82
C SER A 141 14.63 -14.46 -1.32
N ARG A 142 14.88 -13.42 -0.50
CA ARG A 142 14.78 -13.50 0.94
C ARG A 142 13.31 -13.68 1.39
N ILE A 143 12.39 -12.93 0.78
CA ILE A 143 10.96 -13.03 1.05
C ILE A 143 10.45 -14.44 0.71
N ARG A 144 10.76 -14.97 -0.47
CA ARG A 144 10.38 -16.33 -0.87
C ARG A 144 10.91 -17.40 0.08
N ARG A 145 12.17 -17.26 0.55
CA ARG A 145 12.73 -18.17 1.55
C ARG A 145 12.02 -18.09 2.90
N GLN A 146 11.65 -16.88 3.34
CA GLN A 146 10.91 -16.67 4.58
C GLN A 146 9.52 -17.30 4.51
N VAL A 147 8.80 -17.08 3.40
CA VAL A 147 7.47 -17.69 3.15
C VAL A 147 7.56 -19.21 3.14
N ALA A 148 8.55 -19.78 2.46
CA ALA A 148 8.75 -21.23 2.44
C ALA A 148 9.06 -21.80 3.83
N ALA A 149 9.89 -21.11 4.62
CA ALA A 149 10.20 -21.50 5.99
C ALA A 149 8.97 -21.43 6.92
N ASN A 150 8.15 -20.39 6.78
CA ASN A 150 6.91 -20.25 7.55
C ASN A 150 5.94 -21.40 7.23
N ARG A 151 5.73 -21.71 5.95
CA ARG A 151 4.89 -22.86 5.52
C ARG A 151 5.38 -24.19 6.06
N ALA A 152 6.69 -24.43 6.01
CA ALA A 152 7.28 -25.65 6.57
C ALA A 152 7.07 -25.75 8.09
N ALA A 153 7.21 -24.65 8.83
CA ALA A 153 6.96 -24.60 10.26
C ALA A 153 5.48 -24.86 10.61
N GLU A 154 4.54 -24.32 9.82
CA GLU A 154 3.10 -24.54 9.99
C GLU A 154 2.72 -26.01 9.78
N VAL A 155 3.24 -26.64 8.71
CA VAL A 155 3.05 -28.07 8.44
C VAL A 155 3.59 -28.92 9.59
N ALA A 156 4.80 -28.62 10.08
CA ALA A 156 5.39 -29.32 11.21
C ALA A 156 4.55 -29.17 12.49
N HIS A 157 4.00 -27.97 12.73
CA HIS A 157 3.15 -27.70 13.89
C HIS A 157 1.78 -28.41 13.81
N GLN A 158 1.19 -28.48 12.61
CA GLN A 158 -0.03 -29.25 12.37
C GLN A 158 0.18 -30.74 12.61
N HIS A 159 1.29 -31.31 12.16
CA HIS A 159 1.64 -32.71 12.42
C HIS A 159 1.87 -32.98 13.90
N SER A 160 2.51 -32.07 14.64
CA SER A 160 2.70 -32.24 16.09
C SER A 160 1.38 -32.18 16.87
N ARG A 161 0.41 -31.39 16.44
CA ARG A 161 -0.93 -31.33 17.03
C ARG A 161 -1.77 -32.59 16.77
N SER A 162 -1.59 -33.24 15.65
CA SER A 162 -2.30 -34.47 15.32
C SER A 162 -1.79 -35.67 16.16
N TYR A 163 -0.57 -35.59 16.70
CA TYR A 163 -0.01 -36.64 17.58
C TYR A 163 -0.32 -36.45 19.08
N THR A 164 -0.85 -35.32 19.52
CA THR A 164 -1.13 -35.02 20.93
C THR A 164 -2.57 -35.31 21.35
N SER A 165 -3.34 -36.08 20.57
CA SER A 165 -4.73 -36.42 20.86
C SER A 165 -4.89 -37.85 21.42
N SER A 166 -3.90 -38.45 22.07
CA SER A 166 -4.10 -39.57 22.95
C SER A 166 -2.88 -39.75 23.88
N ASP A 167 -3.14 -39.75 25.20
CA ASP A 167 -2.28 -40.21 26.27
C ASP A 167 -0.94 -39.50 26.53
N ALA A 168 -0.96 -38.44 27.36
CA ALA A 168 0.23 -38.05 28.12
C ALA A 168 -0.13 -37.57 29.53
N PRO A 169 0.60 -37.98 30.57
CA PRO A 169 0.42 -37.51 31.94
C PRO A 169 0.91 -36.08 32.14
N PRO A 170 0.50 -35.38 33.20
CA PRO A 170 0.82 -33.97 33.41
C PRO A 170 2.31 -33.78 33.70
N ILE A 171 2.93 -32.89 32.98
CA ILE A 171 4.32 -32.44 33.19
C ILE A 171 4.31 -31.12 33.94
N ASP A 172 5.13 -31.09 35.00
CA ASP A 172 5.38 -29.98 35.93
C ASP A 172 5.88 -28.66 35.27
N ALA A 173 5.69 -27.60 36.01
CA ALA A 173 5.82 -26.19 35.75
C ALA A 173 7.18 -25.64 35.21
N PRO A 174 7.21 -24.40 34.73
CA PRO A 174 8.17 -23.87 33.73
C PRO A 174 9.50 -23.45 34.34
N GLY A 175 10.58 -23.89 33.69
CA GLY A 175 11.93 -23.41 33.93
C GLY A 175 12.09 -21.95 33.51
N LYS A 176 12.69 -21.14 34.40
CA LYS A 176 13.03 -19.72 34.17
C LYS A 176 13.96 -19.57 32.98
N LEU A 177 13.52 -18.80 31.96
CA LEU A 177 14.41 -18.31 30.91
C LEU A 177 15.36 -17.28 31.52
N THR A 178 16.62 -17.58 31.57
CA THR A 178 17.68 -16.63 31.94
C THR A 178 17.94 -15.64 30.82
N ARG A 179 17.78 -14.40 31.16
CA ARG A 179 18.07 -13.22 30.35
C ARG A 179 19.60 -13.02 30.35
N SER A 180 20.28 -13.38 29.25
CA SER A 180 21.68 -13.00 29.06
C SER A 180 21.86 -12.34 27.70
N GLY A 181 22.49 -11.18 27.68
CA GLY A 181 22.95 -10.50 26.49
C GLY A 181 22.60 -9.01 26.47
N GLY A 182 23.25 -8.23 27.34
CA GLY A 182 23.29 -6.77 27.19
C GLY A 182 24.01 -6.41 25.89
N LEU A 183 23.27 -5.85 24.95
CA LEU A 183 23.85 -5.20 23.78
C LEU A 183 24.37 -3.81 24.19
N SER A 184 25.68 -3.67 24.21
CA SER A 184 26.39 -2.40 24.40
C SER A 184 25.93 -1.40 23.33
N ARG A 185 25.57 -0.24 23.84
CA ARG A 185 25.14 0.95 23.09
C ARG A 185 26.40 1.64 22.52
N GLU A 186 26.95 1.14 21.46
CA GLU A 186 27.83 1.93 20.60
C GLU A 186 27.03 2.35 19.36
N ALA A 187 26.51 3.57 19.43
CA ALA A 187 26.01 4.29 18.28
C ALA A 187 27.20 4.65 17.36
N SER A 188 27.69 3.67 16.64
CA SER A 188 28.57 3.93 15.52
C SER A 188 27.78 4.73 14.49
N GLN A 189 28.17 6.00 14.32
CA GLN A 189 27.80 6.80 13.15
C GLN A 189 28.41 6.11 11.92
N ARG A 190 27.77 5.05 11.44
CA ARG A 190 28.08 4.50 10.13
C ARG A 190 27.64 5.55 9.11
N SER A 191 28.63 6.15 8.44
CA SER A 191 28.43 6.95 7.25
C SER A 191 27.40 6.23 6.36
N VAL A 192 26.33 6.96 6.00
CA VAL A 192 25.35 6.51 5.00
C VAL A 192 26.14 6.00 3.79
N PRO A 193 25.95 4.74 3.37
CA PRO A 193 26.59 4.27 2.15
C PRO A 193 26.23 5.25 1.04
N LYS A 194 27.20 5.95 0.48
CA LYS A 194 26.96 6.71 -0.76
C LYS A 194 26.48 5.68 -1.76
N CYS A 195 25.22 5.80 -2.18
CA CYS A 195 24.69 5.01 -3.27
C CYS A 195 25.72 5.11 -4.41
N LYS A 196 26.39 4.01 -4.73
CA LYS A 196 27.10 3.92 -5.99
C LYS A 196 26.01 4.05 -7.01
N ALA A 197 25.99 5.16 -7.75
CA ALA A 197 25.07 5.38 -8.82
C ALA A 197 25.10 4.11 -9.70
N THR A 198 24.08 3.29 -9.58
CA THR A 198 23.79 2.33 -10.61
C THR A 198 23.68 3.15 -11.89
N THR A 199 24.22 2.64 -12.98
CA THR A 199 24.13 3.29 -14.29
C THR A 199 22.73 3.87 -14.45
N PRO A 200 22.57 5.18 -14.73
CA PRO A 200 21.25 5.77 -14.87
C PRO A 200 20.43 4.89 -15.80
N GLN A 201 19.25 4.49 -15.37
CA GLN A 201 18.36 3.70 -16.20
C GLN A 201 18.08 4.48 -17.49
N ASP A 202 18.44 3.91 -18.63
CA ASP A 202 18.10 4.50 -19.91
C ASP A 202 16.63 4.21 -20.22
N TRP A 203 15.82 5.25 -20.37
CA TRP A 203 14.41 5.10 -20.71
C TRP A 203 14.19 4.41 -22.06
N ASP A 204 15.15 4.49 -22.97
CA ASP A 204 15.05 3.85 -24.28
C ASP A 204 15.10 2.32 -24.18
N THR A 205 15.78 1.80 -23.16
CA THR A 205 15.92 0.36 -22.90
C THR A 205 15.10 -0.12 -21.70
N PHE A 206 14.39 0.79 -21.00
CA PHE A 206 13.64 0.45 -19.82
C PHE A 206 12.40 -0.38 -20.15
N ASP A 207 12.23 -1.50 -19.47
CA ASP A 207 11.01 -2.30 -19.52
C ASP A 207 9.90 -1.64 -18.70
N PHE A 208 9.00 -0.95 -19.37
CA PHE A 208 7.87 -0.24 -18.75
C PHE A 208 6.79 -1.17 -18.21
N GLU A 209 6.80 -2.45 -18.54
CA GLU A 209 5.85 -3.43 -18.03
C GLU A 209 6.34 -4.05 -16.72
N HIS A 210 7.60 -4.47 -16.66
CA HIS A 210 8.13 -5.24 -15.53
C HIS A 210 9.26 -4.54 -14.77
N GLY A 211 9.90 -3.55 -15.37
CA GLY A 211 11.10 -2.90 -14.84
C GLY A 211 10.89 -2.22 -13.48
N TRP A 212 9.67 -1.73 -13.21
CA TRP A 212 9.31 -1.08 -11.95
C TRP A 212 9.43 -1.96 -10.70
N LEU A 213 9.38 -3.28 -10.88
CA LEU A 213 9.46 -4.26 -9.79
C LEU A 213 10.88 -4.76 -9.56
N ASN A 214 11.81 -4.47 -10.46
CA ASN A 214 13.19 -4.97 -10.39
C ASN A 214 13.99 -4.37 -9.22
N GLU A 215 13.51 -3.31 -8.59
CA GLU A 215 14.09 -2.78 -7.34
C GLU A 215 14.08 -3.78 -6.18
N ALA A 216 13.17 -4.76 -6.22
CA ALA A 216 13.08 -5.84 -5.24
C ALA A 216 14.10 -6.98 -5.50
N LEU A 217 14.89 -6.90 -6.57
CA LEU A 217 15.95 -7.85 -6.88
C LEU A 217 17.32 -7.35 -6.41
N THR A 218 18.19 -8.28 -6.02
CA THR A 218 19.62 -8.00 -5.84
C THR A 218 20.30 -7.81 -7.19
N ASP A 219 21.50 -7.22 -7.20
CA ASP A 219 22.26 -7.06 -8.44
C ASP A 219 22.54 -8.43 -9.09
N ALA A 220 22.94 -9.43 -8.28
CA ALA A 220 23.20 -10.79 -8.76
C ALA A 220 21.96 -11.46 -9.36
N GLU A 221 20.78 -11.21 -8.83
CA GLU A 221 19.55 -11.75 -9.39
C GLU A 221 19.19 -11.08 -10.72
N ARG A 222 19.42 -9.78 -10.86
CA ARG A 222 19.24 -9.06 -12.14
C ARG A 222 20.23 -9.53 -13.20
N ASP A 223 21.51 -9.64 -12.82
CA ASP A 223 22.57 -10.13 -13.72
C ASP A 223 22.31 -11.56 -14.18
N ALA A 224 21.64 -12.36 -13.36
CA ALA A 224 21.17 -13.70 -13.71
C ALA A 224 19.86 -13.73 -14.54
N GLY A 225 19.33 -12.56 -14.93
CA GLY A 225 18.12 -12.46 -15.73
C GLY A 225 16.81 -12.75 -14.97
N HIS A 226 16.82 -12.67 -13.63
CA HIS A 226 15.60 -12.85 -12.84
C HIS A 226 14.68 -11.64 -12.98
N HIS A 227 13.38 -11.87 -13.01
CA HIS A 227 12.34 -10.85 -13.04
C HIS A 227 11.39 -11.04 -11.85
N VAL A 228 10.89 -9.93 -11.32
CA VAL A 228 9.77 -9.93 -10.37
C VAL A 228 8.49 -9.72 -11.16
N SER A 229 7.53 -10.58 -10.97
CA SER A 229 6.20 -10.47 -11.58
C SER A 229 5.16 -10.01 -10.56
N VAL A 230 4.01 -9.57 -11.04
CA VAL A 230 2.85 -9.24 -10.18
C VAL A 230 2.43 -10.45 -9.31
N ARG A 231 2.67 -11.68 -9.79
CA ARG A 231 2.36 -12.91 -9.05
C ARG A 231 3.24 -13.12 -7.82
N ASP A 232 4.39 -12.47 -7.75
CA ASP A 232 5.27 -12.53 -6.57
C ASP A 232 4.72 -11.73 -5.39
N TRP A 233 3.70 -10.91 -5.60
CA TRP A 233 3.00 -10.13 -4.59
C TRP A 233 1.76 -10.87 -4.03
N ASP A 234 1.89 -12.15 -3.78
CA ASP A 234 0.87 -12.94 -3.10
C ASP A 234 0.72 -12.51 -1.62
N VAL A 235 -0.36 -12.95 -0.98
CA VAL A 235 -0.66 -12.57 0.41
C VAL A 235 0.46 -12.96 1.37
N PRO A 236 1.03 -14.19 1.31
CA PRO A 236 2.15 -14.57 2.16
C PRO A 236 3.39 -13.67 1.96
N SER A 237 3.72 -13.32 0.73
CA SER A 237 4.85 -12.43 0.42
C SER A 237 4.60 -11.02 0.94
N CYS A 238 3.41 -10.48 0.74
CA CYS A 238 3.02 -9.18 1.26
C CYS A 238 3.10 -9.12 2.78
N ARG A 239 2.68 -10.18 3.50
CA ARG A 239 2.82 -10.27 4.97
C ARG A 239 4.27 -10.33 5.44
N ALA A 240 5.12 -11.07 4.72
CA ALA A 240 6.54 -11.12 5.05
C ALA A 240 7.21 -9.74 4.83
N ILE A 241 6.83 -9.03 3.77
CA ILE A 241 7.29 -7.66 3.50
C ILE A 241 6.76 -6.69 4.57
N GLU A 242 5.51 -6.82 4.97
CA GLU A 242 4.92 -6.03 6.06
C GLU A 242 5.67 -6.22 7.38
N ALA A 243 5.98 -7.46 7.75
CA ALA A 243 6.76 -7.74 8.95
C ALA A 243 8.15 -7.07 8.88
N GLU A 244 8.79 -7.09 7.72
CA GLU A 244 10.06 -6.40 7.48
C GLU A 244 9.92 -4.88 7.55
N TYR A 245 8.83 -4.31 7.02
CA TYR A 245 8.52 -2.89 7.14
C TYR A 245 8.48 -2.45 8.61
N TRP A 246 7.68 -3.11 9.43
CA TRP A 246 7.54 -2.76 10.86
C TRP A 246 8.84 -2.94 11.63
N ARG A 247 9.62 -3.97 11.29
CA ARG A 247 10.92 -4.25 11.91
C ARG A 247 11.99 -3.20 11.57
N THR A 248 11.92 -2.61 10.39
CA THR A 248 12.97 -1.72 9.86
C THR A 248 12.53 -0.27 9.67
N LEU A 249 11.35 0.10 10.12
CA LEU A 249 10.71 1.38 9.81
C LEU A 249 11.59 2.60 10.14
N ASN A 250 12.31 2.57 11.24
CA ASN A 250 13.20 3.64 11.68
C ASN A 250 14.70 3.37 11.40
N LEU A 251 15.01 2.34 10.63
CA LEU A 251 16.39 1.96 10.35
C LEU A 251 16.84 2.47 8.98
N GLY A 252 18.15 2.78 8.87
CA GLY A 252 18.75 3.17 7.60
C GLY A 252 18.34 4.56 7.10
N THR A 253 18.33 4.73 5.78
CA THR A 253 17.98 6.01 5.16
C THR A 253 16.47 6.25 5.24
N PRO A 254 16.03 7.42 5.73
CA PRO A 254 14.62 7.77 5.74
C PRO A 254 14.02 7.77 4.33
N PRO A 255 12.82 7.21 4.15
CA PRO A 255 12.18 7.21 2.84
C PRO A 255 11.78 8.61 2.40
N MET A 256 11.65 8.78 1.09
CA MET A 256 11.02 9.95 0.50
C MET A 256 9.66 9.59 -0.08
N TYR A 257 8.75 10.54 -0.08
CA TYR A 257 7.43 10.41 -0.66
C TYR A 257 7.12 11.63 -1.52
N GLY A 258 6.88 11.40 -2.79
CA GLY A 258 6.43 12.43 -3.74
C GLY A 258 4.91 12.55 -3.69
N ALA A 259 4.40 13.08 -2.58
CA ALA A 259 2.97 13.25 -2.36
C ALA A 259 2.42 14.50 -3.07
N ASP A 260 1.12 14.51 -3.32
CA ASP A 260 0.32 15.66 -3.74
C ASP A 260 0.81 16.34 -5.04
N GLN A 261 1.31 15.55 -6.00
CA GLN A 261 1.73 16.07 -7.30
C GLN A 261 0.51 16.29 -8.18
N GLN A 262 0.24 17.53 -8.58
CA GLN A 262 -0.89 17.82 -9.44
C GLN A 262 -0.76 17.14 -10.81
N GLY A 263 -1.84 16.57 -11.30
CA GLY A 263 -1.92 15.95 -12.60
C GLY A 263 -2.39 14.50 -12.54
N THR A 264 -2.41 13.88 -13.70
CA THR A 264 -2.86 12.50 -13.92
C THR A 264 -2.01 11.85 -15.01
N LEU A 265 -1.94 10.52 -14.98
CA LEU A 265 -1.41 9.72 -16.09
C LEU A 265 -2.52 9.14 -16.99
N PHE A 266 -3.78 9.40 -16.65
CA PHE A 266 -4.87 9.17 -17.56
C PHE A 266 -4.93 10.27 -18.63
N ASP A 267 -5.47 9.97 -19.78
CA ASP A 267 -5.75 10.93 -20.85
C ASP A 267 -7.20 10.81 -21.33
N ASP A 268 -7.57 11.59 -22.31
CA ASP A 268 -8.92 11.68 -22.87
C ASP A 268 -9.38 10.40 -23.61
N ARG A 269 -8.47 9.48 -23.93
CA ARG A 269 -8.78 8.17 -24.49
C ARG A 269 -9.39 7.23 -23.43
N THR A 270 -9.06 7.43 -22.16
CA THR A 270 -9.68 6.72 -21.05
C THR A 270 -11.01 7.33 -20.71
N THR A 271 -12.09 6.82 -21.31
CA THR A 271 -13.43 7.39 -21.17
C THR A 271 -14.20 6.94 -19.93
N GLN A 272 -13.81 5.79 -19.34
CA GLN A 272 -14.43 5.23 -18.14
C GLN A 272 -13.41 5.20 -17.01
N TRP A 273 -13.82 5.48 -15.79
CA TRP A 273 -12.97 5.45 -14.60
C TRP A 273 -11.69 6.30 -14.72
N ASN A 274 -11.73 7.32 -15.55
CA ASN A 274 -10.65 8.29 -15.64
C ASN A 274 -10.67 9.17 -14.38
N VAL A 275 -9.70 8.98 -13.51
CA VAL A 275 -9.62 9.73 -12.24
C VAL A 275 -9.45 11.24 -12.48
N GLY A 276 -8.95 11.64 -13.65
CA GLY A 276 -8.86 13.06 -14.04
C GLY A 276 -10.19 13.73 -14.33
N THR A 277 -11.19 12.94 -14.73
CA THR A 277 -12.52 13.42 -15.15
C THR A 277 -13.63 12.53 -14.60
N LEU A 278 -13.50 12.11 -13.35
CA LEU A 278 -14.40 11.16 -12.73
C LEU A 278 -15.82 11.75 -12.62
N ASP A 279 -16.82 10.99 -13.08
CA ASP A 279 -18.22 11.36 -12.99
C ASP A 279 -18.77 11.07 -11.58
N SER A 280 -18.46 11.92 -10.63
CA SER A 280 -18.92 11.85 -9.25
C SER A 280 -20.04 12.85 -8.98
N LEU A 281 -20.80 12.63 -7.89
CA LEU A 281 -21.82 13.58 -7.46
C LEU A 281 -21.21 14.97 -7.23
N LEU A 282 -19.99 15.02 -6.69
CA LEU A 282 -19.28 16.27 -6.42
C LEU A 282 -18.90 17.00 -7.71
N SER A 283 -18.38 16.27 -8.72
CA SER A 283 -18.03 16.86 -10.02
C SER A 283 -19.26 17.36 -10.79
N ARG A 284 -20.41 16.72 -10.62
CA ARG A 284 -21.70 17.16 -11.21
C ARG A 284 -22.25 18.43 -10.58
N THR A 285 -21.96 18.69 -9.30
CA THR A 285 -22.53 19.79 -8.53
C THR A 285 -21.61 20.99 -8.41
N LEU A 286 -20.31 20.78 -8.28
CA LEU A 286 -19.32 21.84 -8.16
C LEU A 286 -18.91 22.35 -9.56
N LYS A 287 -18.97 23.68 -9.74
CA LYS A 287 -18.52 24.34 -10.98
C LYS A 287 -17.06 24.78 -10.94
N CYS A 288 -16.35 24.48 -9.84
CA CYS A 288 -14.95 24.86 -9.65
C CYS A 288 -14.09 23.62 -9.39
N ALA A 289 -12.85 23.70 -9.86
CA ALA A 289 -11.85 22.68 -9.55
C ALA A 289 -11.28 22.92 -8.15
N LEU A 290 -11.32 21.87 -7.32
CA LEU A 290 -10.68 21.82 -6.01
C LEU A 290 -9.50 20.85 -6.08
N PRO A 291 -8.24 21.35 -6.01
CA PRO A 291 -7.05 20.48 -6.08
C PRO A 291 -7.06 19.40 -5.01
N GLY A 292 -6.82 18.15 -5.43
CA GLY A 292 -6.83 16.98 -4.55
C GLY A 292 -8.22 16.48 -4.14
N VAL A 293 -9.30 17.19 -4.49
CA VAL A 293 -10.69 16.81 -4.18
C VAL A 293 -11.45 16.47 -5.46
N THR A 294 -11.56 17.43 -6.39
CA THR A 294 -12.19 17.20 -7.71
C THR A 294 -11.16 17.09 -8.85
N THR A 295 -9.91 17.40 -8.59
CA THR A 295 -8.80 17.15 -9.51
C THR A 295 -7.80 16.18 -8.85
N PRO A 296 -7.22 15.25 -9.63
CA PRO A 296 -6.37 14.20 -9.08
C PRO A 296 -5.00 14.68 -8.67
N TYR A 297 -4.42 13.94 -7.74
CA TYR A 297 -3.01 14.00 -7.41
C TYR A 297 -2.32 12.69 -7.80
N LEU A 298 -1.06 12.80 -8.21
CA LEU A 298 -0.13 11.69 -8.35
C LEU A 298 0.73 11.57 -7.10
N TYR A 299 0.99 10.33 -6.72
CA TYR A 299 1.83 9.97 -5.58
C TYR A 299 2.95 9.04 -6.00
N PHE A 300 4.18 9.44 -5.72
CA PHE A 300 5.38 8.65 -6.04
C PHE A 300 5.96 8.09 -4.75
N GLY A 301 5.75 6.80 -4.55
CA GLY A 301 6.26 6.07 -3.40
C GLY A 301 7.66 5.52 -3.60
N MET A 302 8.20 4.93 -2.56
CA MET A 302 9.37 4.05 -2.52
C MET A 302 9.26 3.15 -1.31
N TRP A 303 10.20 2.23 -1.15
CA TRP A 303 10.21 1.38 0.04
C TRP A 303 10.11 2.20 1.34
N ARG A 304 9.16 1.81 2.19
CA ARG A 304 8.79 2.45 3.47
C ARG A 304 8.16 3.84 3.36
N ALA A 305 7.98 4.40 2.18
CA ALA A 305 7.15 5.60 2.05
C ALA A 305 5.73 5.31 2.55
N SER A 306 5.23 6.14 3.45
CA SER A 306 4.02 5.83 4.21
C SER A 306 3.10 7.04 4.31
N PHE A 307 1.82 6.78 4.47
CA PHE A 307 0.82 7.77 4.87
C PHE A 307 0.31 7.42 6.27
N ALA A 308 0.08 8.45 7.07
CA ALA A 308 -0.42 8.28 8.42
C ALA A 308 -1.93 7.96 8.41
N TRP A 309 -2.47 7.59 9.57
CA TRP A 309 -3.90 7.50 9.78
C TRP A 309 -4.56 8.85 9.49
N HIS A 310 -5.51 8.88 8.59
CA HIS A 310 -6.25 10.08 8.21
C HIS A 310 -7.66 9.70 7.73
N VAL A 311 -8.53 10.66 7.72
CA VAL A 311 -9.76 10.66 6.93
C VAL A 311 -9.59 11.68 5.81
N GLU A 312 -10.35 11.51 4.74
CA GLU A 312 -10.33 12.46 3.62
C GLU A 312 -10.94 13.81 4.03
N ASP A 313 -10.58 14.87 3.31
CA ASP A 313 -11.14 16.19 3.52
C ASP A 313 -12.67 16.16 3.44
N MET A 314 -13.35 16.79 4.39
CA MET A 314 -14.81 16.83 4.54
C MET A 314 -15.46 15.43 4.65
N ASP A 315 -14.74 14.44 5.13
CA ASP A 315 -15.20 13.03 5.22
C ASP A 315 -15.69 12.47 3.87
N LEU A 316 -15.15 12.94 2.75
CA LEU A 316 -15.50 12.48 1.41
C LEU A 316 -14.95 11.08 1.14
N TYR A 317 -15.53 10.39 0.17
CA TYR A 317 -14.95 9.18 -0.40
C TYR A 317 -13.73 9.53 -1.24
N SER A 318 -12.79 8.59 -1.32
CA SER A 318 -11.61 8.71 -2.18
C SER A 318 -11.42 7.47 -3.04
N ILE A 319 -10.74 7.65 -4.15
CA ILE A 319 -10.29 6.58 -5.03
C ILE A 319 -8.77 6.67 -5.19
N ASN A 320 -8.10 5.53 -5.11
CA ASN A 320 -6.66 5.42 -5.34
C ASN A 320 -6.38 4.33 -6.36
N TYR A 321 -5.76 4.68 -7.48
CA TYR A 321 -5.37 3.76 -8.53
C TYR A 321 -3.85 3.61 -8.59
N ILE A 322 -3.35 2.39 -8.61
CA ILE A 322 -1.93 2.09 -8.79
C ILE A 322 -1.65 1.92 -10.28
N HIS A 323 -0.94 2.87 -10.87
CA HIS A 323 -0.58 2.82 -12.28
C HIS A 323 0.52 1.79 -12.55
N PHE A 324 1.52 1.70 -11.68
CA PHE A 324 2.66 0.80 -11.84
C PHE A 324 3.45 0.66 -10.53
N GLY A 325 4.36 -0.29 -10.51
CA GLY A 325 5.28 -0.53 -9.41
C GLY A 325 4.75 -1.47 -8.34
N ALA A 326 5.38 -1.46 -7.18
CA ALA A 326 5.04 -2.30 -6.05
C ALA A 326 3.67 -1.93 -5.44
N PRO A 327 2.96 -2.89 -4.84
CA PRO A 327 1.66 -2.64 -4.26
C PRO A 327 1.72 -1.67 -3.08
N LYS A 328 0.64 -0.93 -2.88
CA LYS A 328 0.39 -0.09 -1.70
C LYS A 328 -0.45 -0.89 -0.71
N GLN A 329 0.04 -1.03 0.51
CA GLN A 329 -0.71 -1.70 1.57
C GLN A 329 -1.50 -0.69 2.38
N TRP A 330 -2.73 -1.06 2.72
CA TRP A 330 -3.66 -0.24 3.48
C TRP A 330 -4.11 -0.94 4.75
N TYR A 331 -4.35 -0.13 5.79
CA TYR A 331 -5.11 -0.50 6.97
C TYR A 331 -6.34 0.39 7.01
N ALA A 332 -7.49 -0.16 7.35
CA ALA A 332 -8.71 0.61 7.44
C ALA A 332 -9.41 0.38 8.78
N ILE A 333 -10.01 1.44 9.29
CA ILE A 333 -10.86 1.41 10.48
C ILE A 333 -12.30 1.60 10.02
N ARG A 334 -13.19 0.68 10.43
CA ARG A 334 -14.61 0.80 10.10
C ARG A 334 -15.19 2.07 10.69
N GLN A 335 -16.14 2.68 10.01
CA GLN A 335 -16.81 3.89 10.51
C GLN A 335 -17.39 3.69 11.90
N ALA A 336 -17.98 2.53 12.18
CA ALA A 336 -18.54 2.19 13.49
C ALA A 336 -17.49 2.22 14.61
N ASP A 337 -16.22 1.97 14.31
CA ASP A 337 -15.12 1.94 15.28
C ASP A 337 -14.35 3.28 15.37
N ARG A 338 -14.72 4.29 14.57
CA ARG A 338 -14.04 5.60 14.53
C ARG A 338 -13.82 6.20 15.92
N LYS A 339 -14.88 6.35 16.71
CA LYS A 339 -14.81 6.95 18.06
C LYS A 339 -13.89 6.16 19.00
N ARG A 340 -13.92 4.83 18.91
CA ARG A 340 -13.05 3.96 19.70
C ARG A 340 -11.59 4.16 19.30
N PHE A 341 -11.31 4.22 18.02
CA PHE A 341 -9.97 4.48 17.50
C PHE A 341 -9.45 5.86 17.91
N GLU A 342 -10.26 6.91 17.76
CA GLU A 342 -9.91 8.28 18.18
C GLU A 342 -9.60 8.35 19.68
N SER A 343 -10.35 7.66 20.51
CA SER A 343 -10.10 7.58 21.96
C SER A 343 -8.77 6.89 22.27
N VAL A 344 -8.45 5.80 21.56
CA VAL A 344 -7.15 5.12 21.69
C VAL A 344 -6.01 6.03 21.27
N MET A 345 -6.17 6.75 20.16
CA MET A 345 -5.15 7.68 19.68
C MET A 345 -4.95 8.85 20.63
N ALA A 346 -6.02 9.44 21.15
CA ALA A 346 -5.95 10.53 22.13
C ALA A 346 -5.28 10.10 23.44
N SER A 347 -5.54 8.89 23.91
CA SER A 347 -4.89 8.33 25.10
C SER A 347 -3.41 8.00 24.86
N THR A 348 -3.08 7.59 23.63
CA THR A 348 -1.72 7.24 23.23
C THR A 348 -0.84 8.47 23.05
N PHE A 349 -1.40 9.56 22.52
CA PHE A 349 -0.71 10.80 22.18
C PHE A 349 -1.38 12.01 22.85
N PRO A 350 -1.42 12.07 24.19
CA PRO A 350 -2.22 13.09 24.91
C PRO A 350 -1.71 14.52 24.72
N ALA A 351 -0.43 14.69 24.43
CA ALA A 351 0.14 16.02 24.20
C ALA A 351 -0.31 16.60 22.85
N GLU A 352 -0.37 15.76 21.83
CA GLU A 352 -0.83 16.10 20.49
C GLU A 352 -2.35 16.32 20.48
N ALA A 353 -3.11 15.45 21.12
CA ALA A 353 -4.55 15.55 21.23
C ALA A 353 -4.99 16.86 21.94
N ARG A 354 -4.25 17.35 22.95
CA ARG A 354 -4.52 18.64 23.58
C ARG A 354 -4.26 19.87 22.71
N LYS A 355 -3.32 19.75 21.75
CA LYS A 355 -2.99 20.87 20.86
C LYS A 355 -4.01 21.03 19.73
N CYS A 356 -4.63 19.94 19.30
CA CYS A 356 -5.52 19.96 18.14
C CYS A 356 -6.55 18.82 18.25
N ALA A 357 -7.58 18.98 19.08
CA ALA A 357 -8.51 17.90 19.43
C ALA A 357 -9.23 17.22 18.25
N PRO A 358 -9.71 17.91 17.18
CA PRO A 358 -10.37 17.24 16.05
C PRO A 358 -9.42 16.72 14.98
N VAL A 359 -8.14 17.11 14.98
CA VAL A 359 -7.18 16.89 13.88
C VAL A 359 -5.89 16.21 14.35
N SER A 360 -5.85 15.76 15.60
CA SER A 360 -4.62 15.22 16.21
C SER A 360 -4.06 14.00 15.51
N TYR A 361 -4.87 13.23 14.80
CA TYR A 361 -4.42 12.09 14.02
C TYR A 361 -4.08 12.44 12.56
N THR A 362 -4.63 13.52 11.98
CA THR A 362 -4.22 13.98 10.63
C THR A 362 -2.87 14.71 10.67
N HIS A 363 -2.45 15.19 11.82
CA HIS A 363 -1.15 15.84 12.02
C HIS A 363 -0.07 14.93 12.61
N LEU A 364 -0.36 13.65 12.79
CA LEU A 364 0.66 12.62 13.04
C LEU A 364 1.46 12.28 11.74
N ARG A 365 1.44 13.21 10.81
CA ARG A 365 2.25 13.18 9.60
C ARG A 365 3.72 13.34 9.91
#